data_c5ac3cbcd09969a2c5ec33b85b962c89
#
_entry.id   c5ac3cbcd09969a2c5ec33b85b962c89
#
_cell.length_a   1.000
_cell.length_b   1.000
_cell.length_c   1.000
_cell.angle_alpha   90.00
_cell.angle_beta   90.00
_cell.angle_gamma   90.00
#
_symmetry.space_group_name_H-M   'P 1'
#
loop_
_entity.id
_entity.type
_entity.pdbx_description
1 polymer ?
#
loop_
_entity_poly.entity_id
_entity_poly.type
_entity_poly.pdbx_seq_one_letter_code
_entity_poly.pdbx_strand_id
1 'polypeptide(L)'
;MENLMIPEGYRPPLSIRETEVAIKEVKDHFERSLAKNLHLTRVSAPLFVRPESGLNDNLNGVERPVSFGIKEQNDKEVEIVHSLAKWKRYALKRYGFHSGEGLYTDMSAIRRDEDTDNLHSIYVDQWDWEKVISREERNDETLEYTVRKVYAALKETEHFMARRYNYIGEILPDDITFITSQELEDLYPECTPKEREYRYAKQKKAIFIKQIGKTLASGERHDGRAPDYDDWELNGDIIVYYPVLDTALELSSMGIRVDEAALKRQLALAGCEERAELDFQKSLLGGELPYTVGGGIGQSRICMFYLRKAHIGEVQSSIWPNEVVEEAAANGIPLL
;
A
#
# COMPACT_ATOMS: atom_id res chain seq x y z
N MET A 1 17.86 -17.03 -4.70
CA MET A 1 17.14 -15.96 -5.46
C MET A 1 15.99 -16.64 -6.16
N GLU A 2 14.76 -16.23 -5.91
CA GLU A 2 13.64 -16.70 -6.72
C GLU A 2 13.86 -16.18 -8.14
N ASN A 3 13.77 -17.06 -9.13
CA ASN A 3 13.98 -16.74 -10.53
C ASN A 3 12.91 -15.74 -10.98
N LEU A 4 13.29 -14.78 -11.84
CA LEU A 4 12.36 -13.91 -12.53
C LEU A 4 11.26 -14.77 -13.17
N MET A 5 10.00 -14.48 -12.83
CA MET A 5 8.86 -15.17 -13.42
C MET A 5 8.57 -14.58 -14.81
N ILE A 6 8.77 -15.36 -15.85
CA ILE A 6 8.46 -14.98 -17.23
C ILE A 6 7.27 -15.79 -17.71
N PRO A 7 6.09 -15.15 -17.93
CA PRO A 7 4.93 -15.88 -18.43
C PRO A 7 5.18 -16.41 -19.85
N GLU A 8 4.78 -17.65 -20.10
CA GLU A 8 4.92 -18.26 -21.43
C GLU A 8 4.24 -17.42 -22.52
N GLY A 9 5.00 -17.10 -23.56
CA GLY A 9 4.50 -16.31 -24.67
C GLY A 9 4.26 -14.84 -24.37
N TYR A 10 4.63 -14.33 -23.20
CA TYR A 10 4.49 -12.91 -22.89
C TYR A 10 5.23 -12.03 -23.92
N ARG A 11 4.56 -11.00 -24.35
CA ARG A 11 5.13 -9.91 -25.15
C ARG A 11 4.61 -8.59 -24.61
N PRO A 12 5.49 -7.62 -24.31
CA PRO A 12 5.06 -6.29 -23.88
C PRO A 12 4.11 -5.69 -24.93
N PRO A 13 2.89 -5.31 -24.54
CA PRO A 13 1.89 -4.83 -25.51
C PRO A 13 2.17 -3.42 -26.03
N LEU A 14 3.06 -2.70 -25.37
CA LEU A 14 3.46 -1.33 -25.69
C LEU A 14 4.98 -1.21 -25.74
N SER A 15 5.51 -0.36 -26.62
CA SER A 15 6.91 0.07 -26.57
C SER A 15 7.18 0.86 -25.28
N ILE A 16 8.46 1.07 -24.94
CA ILE A 16 8.86 1.87 -23.76
C ILE A 16 8.19 3.25 -23.78
N ARG A 17 8.26 3.96 -24.92
CA ARG A 17 7.68 5.31 -25.05
C ARG A 17 6.14 5.30 -24.87
N GLU A 18 5.46 4.33 -25.45
CA GLU A 18 4.00 4.19 -25.28
C GLU A 18 3.65 3.81 -23.84
N THR A 19 4.48 2.99 -23.19
CA THR A 19 4.33 2.64 -21.77
C THR A 19 4.45 3.87 -20.88
N GLU A 20 5.42 4.75 -21.11
CA GLU A 20 5.58 6.01 -20.35
C GLU A 20 4.36 6.94 -20.52
N VAL A 21 3.80 7.04 -21.72
CA VAL A 21 2.56 7.80 -21.95
C VAL A 21 1.38 7.15 -21.18
N ALA A 22 1.27 5.82 -21.26
CA ALA A 22 0.20 5.09 -20.59
C ALA A 22 0.30 5.16 -19.06
N ILE A 23 1.51 5.11 -18.48
CA ILE A 23 1.74 5.33 -17.04
C ILE A 23 1.15 6.67 -16.60
N LYS A 24 1.43 7.73 -17.36
CA LYS A 24 0.89 9.06 -17.04
C LYS A 24 -0.64 9.09 -17.12
N GLU A 25 -1.24 8.47 -18.12
CA GLU A 25 -2.70 8.38 -18.28
C GLU A 25 -3.36 7.60 -17.12
N VAL A 26 -2.77 6.45 -16.71
CA VAL A 26 -3.22 5.68 -15.53
C VAL A 26 -3.16 6.53 -14.28
N LYS A 27 -2.00 7.13 -14.00
CA LYS A 27 -1.77 7.91 -12.77
C LYS A 27 -2.72 9.10 -12.69
N ASP A 28 -2.86 9.89 -13.76
CA ASP A 28 -3.73 11.07 -13.79
C ASP A 28 -5.21 10.71 -13.60
N HIS A 29 -5.66 9.61 -14.21
CA HIS A 29 -7.06 9.20 -14.09
C HIS A 29 -7.36 8.68 -12.69
N PHE A 30 -6.52 7.77 -12.19
CA PHE A 30 -6.72 7.14 -10.89
C PHE A 30 -6.69 8.17 -9.74
N GLU A 31 -5.68 9.04 -9.71
CA GLU A 31 -5.53 10.03 -8.64
C GLU A 31 -6.75 10.98 -8.58
N ARG A 32 -7.27 11.41 -9.74
CA ARG A 32 -8.47 12.27 -9.79
C ARG A 32 -9.73 11.55 -9.32
N SER A 33 -9.91 10.29 -9.74
CA SER A 33 -11.02 9.46 -9.29
C SER A 33 -10.95 9.21 -7.80
N LEU A 34 -9.77 8.86 -7.26
CA LEU A 34 -9.55 8.65 -5.83
C LEU A 34 -9.86 9.92 -5.03
N ALA A 35 -9.28 11.05 -5.43
CA ALA A 35 -9.48 12.34 -4.76
C ALA A 35 -10.95 12.76 -4.74
N LYS A 36 -11.66 12.58 -5.86
CA LYS A 36 -13.10 12.84 -5.97
C LYS A 36 -13.92 11.93 -5.05
N ASN A 37 -13.67 10.61 -5.09
CA ASN A 37 -14.49 9.61 -4.38
C ASN A 37 -14.32 9.68 -2.86
N LEU A 38 -13.18 10.12 -2.37
CA LEU A 38 -12.86 10.24 -0.95
C LEU A 38 -12.86 11.69 -0.41
N HIS A 39 -13.04 12.70 -1.27
CA HIS A 39 -12.95 14.13 -0.91
C HIS A 39 -11.57 14.51 -0.39
N LEU A 40 -10.53 14.22 -1.18
CA LEU A 40 -9.14 14.45 -0.80
C LEU A 40 -8.56 15.69 -1.50
N THR A 41 -7.74 16.42 -0.77
CA THR A 41 -6.91 17.51 -1.28
C THR A 41 -5.46 17.04 -1.41
N ARG A 42 -4.83 17.28 -2.56
CA ARG A 42 -3.42 16.97 -2.74
C ARG A 42 -2.55 17.91 -1.92
N VAL A 43 -1.60 17.35 -1.15
CA VAL A 43 -0.61 18.12 -0.38
C VAL A 43 0.81 17.64 -0.68
N SER A 44 1.80 18.48 -0.36
CA SER A 44 3.21 18.08 -0.39
C SER A 44 3.59 17.36 0.89
N ALA A 45 4.42 16.33 0.79
CA ALA A 45 4.89 15.53 1.93
C ALA A 45 6.43 15.51 2.00
N PRO A 46 7.01 15.25 3.18
CA PRO A 46 8.45 15.08 3.31
C PRO A 46 8.92 13.77 2.69
N LEU A 47 10.12 13.78 2.10
CA LEU A 47 10.83 12.56 1.69
C LEU A 47 11.54 11.88 2.88
N PHE A 48 11.92 12.67 3.89
CA PHE A 48 12.65 12.19 5.07
C PHE A 48 12.15 12.88 6.35
N VAL A 49 12.29 12.20 7.45
CA VAL A 49 11.84 12.62 8.78
C VAL A 49 12.94 12.40 9.82
N ARG A 50 12.78 12.97 11.00
CA ARG A 50 13.68 12.72 12.13
C ARG A 50 13.25 11.45 12.86
N PRO A 51 14.20 10.58 13.30
CA PRO A 51 13.87 9.37 14.05
C PRO A 51 13.04 9.65 15.31
N GLU A 52 13.41 10.69 16.08
CA GLU A 52 12.72 11.07 17.31
C GLU A 52 11.26 11.52 17.11
N SER A 53 10.90 11.91 15.90
CA SER A 53 9.51 12.30 15.58
C SER A 53 8.52 11.12 15.65
N GLY A 54 9.01 9.88 15.55
CA GLY A 54 8.19 8.68 15.47
C GLY A 54 7.33 8.59 14.20
N LEU A 55 7.58 9.45 13.20
CA LEU A 55 6.76 9.53 11.98
C LEU A 55 7.11 8.48 10.94
N ASN A 56 8.35 7.92 10.96
CA ASN A 56 8.70 6.88 10.01
C ASN A 56 7.96 5.57 10.31
N ASP A 57 7.73 4.78 9.27
CA ASP A 57 7.16 3.44 9.39
C ASP A 57 8.27 2.43 9.68
N ASN A 58 8.09 1.63 10.70
CA ASN A 58 9.05 0.60 11.06
C ASN A 58 8.76 -0.73 10.35
N LEU A 59 7.78 -0.78 9.46
CA LEU A 59 7.34 -1.98 8.75
C LEU A 59 7.14 -3.15 9.72
N ASN A 60 7.87 -4.25 9.54
CA ASN A 60 7.85 -5.40 10.46
C ASN A 60 8.78 -5.24 11.68
N GLY A 61 9.54 -4.12 11.74
CA GLY A 61 10.44 -3.79 12.84
C GLY A 61 11.88 -4.28 12.70
N VAL A 62 12.21 -4.91 11.59
CA VAL A 62 13.54 -5.44 11.26
C VAL A 62 14.23 -4.68 10.13
N GLU A 63 13.45 -4.01 9.29
CA GLU A 63 13.92 -3.26 8.13
C GLU A 63 14.63 -1.97 8.57
N ARG A 64 15.77 -1.72 7.96
CA ARG A 64 16.62 -0.56 8.26
C ARG A 64 16.27 0.60 7.33
N PRO A 65 16.00 1.81 7.84
CA PRO A 65 15.85 2.99 6.98
C PRO A 65 17.15 3.37 6.30
N VAL A 66 17.06 4.08 5.18
CA VAL A 66 18.18 4.83 4.61
C VAL A 66 18.30 6.13 5.40
N SER A 67 19.42 6.36 6.05
CA SER A 67 19.65 7.56 6.87
C SER A 67 20.85 8.37 6.40
N PHE A 68 20.86 9.65 6.73
CA PHE A 68 21.97 10.57 6.49
C PHE A 68 21.95 11.75 7.45
N GLY A 69 23.12 12.38 7.64
CA GLY A 69 23.25 13.59 8.44
C GLY A 69 22.99 14.89 7.66
N ILE A 70 22.38 15.88 8.30
CA ILE A 70 22.19 17.22 7.72
C ILE A 70 23.31 18.13 8.24
N LYS A 71 24.22 18.54 7.36
CA LYS A 71 25.41 19.35 7.68
C LYS A 71 25.06 20.63 8.48
N GLU A 72 24.04 21.39 8.06
CA GLU A 72 23.62 22.64 8.72
C GLU A 72 22.96 22.42 10.10
N GLN A 73 22.69 21.16 10.46
CA GLN A 73 22.11 20.76 11.74
C GLN A 73 23.09 19.93 12.58
N ASN A 74 24.40 20.16 12.43
CA ASN A 74 25.46 19.42 13.13
C ASN A 74 25.42 17.91 12.86
N ASP A 75 25.18 17.54 11.62
CA ASP A 75 25.03 16.15 11.14
C ASP A 75 23.96 15.32 11.89
N LYS A 76 22.91 16.00 12.40
CA LYS A 76 21.76 15.28 12.94
C LYS A 76 21.16 14.36 11.89
N GLU A 77 20.91 13.13 12.30
CA GLU A 77 20.38 12.07 11.46
C GLU A 77 18.93 12.34 11.08
N VAL A 78 18.61 11.99 9.84
CA VAL A 78 17.26 11.91 9.28
C VAL A 78 17.14 10.61 8.48
N GLU A 79 15.92 10.10 8.36
CA GLU A 79 15.61 8.85 7.68
C GLU A 79 14.69 9.12 6.49
N ILE A 80 15.01 8.53 5.32
CA ILE A 80 14.08 8.45 4.20
C ILE A 80 12.89 7.60 4.64
N VAL A 81 11.68 8.06 4.37
CA VAL A 81 10.47 7.38 4.82
C VAL A 81 10.31 6.00 4.18
N HIS A 82 9.76 5.05 4.94
CA HIS A 82 9.24 3.78 4.44
C HIS A 82 7.75 3.87 4.07
N SER A 83 7.01 4.73 4.76
CA SER A 83 5.64 5.16 4.44
C SER A 83 5.33 6.49 5.13
N LEU A 84 4.24 7.13 4.73
CA LEU A 84 3.75 8.37 5.34
C LEU A 84 2.52 8.15 6.24
N ALA A 85 2.24 6.92 6.64
CA ALA A 85 1.04 6.56 7.39
C ALA A 85 0.80 7.47 8.61
N LYS A 86 1.83 7.69 9.41
CA LYS A 86 1.76 8.54 10.63
C LYS A 86 1.81 10.03 10.32
N TRP A 87 2.66 10.43 9.37
CA TRP A 87 2.81 11.83 8.97
C TRP A 87 1.50 12.44 8.45
N LYS A 88 0.73 11.70 7.66
CA LYS A 88 -0.55 12.18 7.09
C LYS A 88 -1.53 12.62 8.18
N ARG A 89 -1.68 11.81 9.23
CA ARG A 89 -2.55 12.12 10.35
C ARG A 89 -2.11 13.39 11.09
N TYR A 90 -0.78 13.56 11.25
CA TYR A 90 -0.20 14.78 11.81
C TYR A 90 -0.45 16.00 10.91
N ALA A 91 -0.31 15.83 9.59
CA ALA A 91 -0.56 16.87 8.60
C ALA A 91 -2.04 17.33 8.59
N LEU A 92 -3.00 16.42 8.72
CA LEU A 92 -4.42 16.75 8.81
C LEU A 92 -4.70 17.73 9.97
N LYS A 93 -4.17 17.44 11.17
CA LYS A 93 -4.25 18.36 12.31
C LYS A 93 -3.64 19.72 12.00
N ARG A 94 -2.38 19.70 11.52
CA ARG A 94 -1.59 20.90 11.27
C ARG A 94 -2.20 21.82 10.22
N TYR A 95 -2.82 21.24 9.19
CA TYR A 95 -3.42 21.99 8.08
C TYR A 95 -4.89 22.33 8.29
N GLY A 96 -5.49 21.92 9.42
CA GLY A 96 -6.84 22.28 9.81
C GLY A 96 -7.93 21.57 9.02
N PHE A 97 -7.74 20.30 8.65
CA PHE A 97 -8.76 19.49 8.02
C PHE A 97 -9.86 19.10 9.02
N HIS A 98 -11.11 19.07 8.56
CA HIS A 98 -12.28 18.76 9.34
C HIS A 98 -12.85 17.35 9.02
N SER A 99 -13.79 16.87 9.84
CA SER A 99 -14.45 15.59 9.59
C SER A 99 -15.07 15.53 8.19
N GLY A 100 -14.84 14.42 7.48
CA GLY A 100 -15.27 14.21 6.11
C GLY A 100 -14.30 14.71 5.04
N GLU A 101 -13.29 15.52 5.41
CA GLU A 101 -12.22 15.98 4.53
C GLU A 101 -10.97 15.11 4.68
N GLY A 102 -10.14 15.09 3.64
CA GLY A 102 -8.89 14.34 3.68
C GLY A 102 -7.81 14.92 2.76
N LEU A 103 -6.64 14.34 2.85
CA LEU A 103 -5.49 14.66 2.01
C LEU A 103 -4.96 13.41 1.29
N TYR A 104 -4.26 13.63 0.20
CA TYR A 104 -3.37 12.63 -0.40
C TYR A 104 -2.07 13.29 -0.86
N THR A 105 -1.06 12.47 -1.05
CA THR A 105 0.25 12.90 -1.54
C THR A 105 0.88 11.82 -2.41
N ASP A 106 1.77 12.24 -3.30
CA ASP A 106 2.68 11.34 -4.01
C ASP A 106 3.86 11.05 -3.06
N MET A 107 3.90 9.82 -2.55
CA MET A 107 4.99 9.37 -1.69
C MET A 107 6.04 8.64 -2.52
N SER A 108 7.29 8.94 -2.23
CA SER A 108 8.45 8.15 -2.65
C SER A 108 9.17 7.61 -1.42
N ALA A 109 9.46 6.33 -1.40
CA ALA A 109 10.14 5.64 -0.30
C ALA A 109 11.27 4.75 -0.82
N ILE A 110 12.22 4.44 0.06
CA ILE A 110 13.28 3.47 -0.22
C ILE A 110 13.23 2.40 0.87
N ARG A 111 12.97 1.16 0.48
CA ARG A 111 13.01 -0.02 1.32
C ARG A 111 14.27 -0.80 1.00
N ARG A 112 15.38 -0.41 1.60
CA ARG A 112 16.73 -0.92 1.25
C ARG A 112 16.92 -2.42 1.48
N ASP A 113 16.13 -3.01 2.35
CA ASP A 113 16.18 -4.43 2.72
C ASP A 113 15.08 -5.25 2.02
N GLU A 114 14.40 -4.69 1.00
CA GLU A 114 13.37 -5.38 0.23
C GLU A 114 14.00 -6.44 -0.70
N ASP A 115 13.42 -7.63 -0.68
CA ASP A 115 13.72 -8.67 -1.67
C ASP A 115 13.01 -8.35 -2.98
N THR A 116 13.77 -8.10 -4.05
CA THR A 116 13.23 -7.73 -5.35
C THR A 116 12.77 -8.94 -6.14
N ASP A 117 11.58 -8.83 -6.74
CA ASP A 117 10.99 -9.83 -7.62
C ASP A 117 10.15 -9.14 -8.73
N ASN A 118 9.25 -9.88 -9.38
CA ASN A 118 8.37 -9.30 -10.40
C ASN A 118 7.46 -8.17 -9.89
N LEU A 119 7.13 -8.15 -8.59
CA LEU A 119 6.16 -7.26 -7.94
C LEU A 119 6.79 -6.28 -6.95
N HIS A 120 8.02 -6.53 -6.50
CA HIS A 120 8.69 -5.77 -5.45
C HIS A 120 9.95 -5.08 -5.96
N SER A 121 10.13 -3.82 -5.55
CA SER A 121 11.28 -2.96 -5.85
C SER A 121 11.75 -2.28 -4.57
N ILE A 122 13.04 -1.97 -4.47
CA ILE A 122 13.59 -1.13 -3.39
C ILE A 122 13.03 0.30 -3.41
N TYR A 123 12.60 0.80 -4.58
CA TYR A 123 11.89 2.06 -4.71
C TYR A 123 10.39 1.81 -4.67
N VAL A 124 9.70 2.49 -3.75
CA VAL A 124 8.26 2.39 -3.56
C VAL A 124 7.61 3.74 -3.79
N ASP A 125 6.63 3.78 -4.71
CA ASP A 125 5.82 4.94 -4.99
C ASP A 125 4.34 4.65 -4.65
N GLN A 126 3.72 5.55 -3.87
CA GLN A 126 2.32 5.37 -3.45
C GLN A 126 1.54 6.69 -3.57
N TRP A 127 0.23 6.60 -3.82
CA TRP A 127 -0.69 7.60 -3.34
C TRP A 127 -1.01 7.29 -1.89
N ASP A 128 -0.40 8.05 -1.01
CA ASP A 128 -0.67 7.98 0.41
C ASP A 128 -1.80 8.94 0.76
N TRP A 129 -2.89 8.44 1.31
CA TRP A 129 -4.08 9.23 1.61
C TRP A 129 -4.55 9.02 3.05
N GLU A 130 -5.26 10.02 3.58
CA GLU A 130 -5.79 10.01 4.95
C GLU A 130 -7.00 10.92 5.02
N LYS A 131 -8.07 10.50 5.70
CA LYS A 131 -9.33 11.23 5.86
C LYS A 131 -9.74 11.30 7.31
N VAL A 132 -10.22 12.48 7.75
CA VAL A 132 -10.74 12.67 9.10
C VAL A 132 -12.13 12.05 9.20
N ILE A 133 -12.33 11.27 10.26
CA ILE A 133 -13.61 10.66 10.65
C ILE A 133 -13.96 11.04 12.08
N SER A 134 -15.21 10.86 12.47
CA SER A 134 -15.62 10.99 13.87
C SER A 134 -15.23 9.75 14.68
N ARG A 135 -15.35 9.82 15.99
CA ARG A 135 -15.09 8.68 16.88
C ARG A 135 -16.11 7.55 16.63
N GLU A 136 -17.35 7.90 16.39
CA GLU A 136 -18.47 6.98 16.14
C GLU A 136 -18.30 6.24 14.79
N GLU A 137 -17.60 6.85 13.84
CA GLU A 137 -17.25 6.25 12.54
C GLU A 137 -16.07 5.27 12.60
N ARG A 138 -15.46 5.05 13.79
CA ARG A 138 -14.45 4.00 13.97
C ARG A 138 -15.11 2.63 14.07
N ASN A 139 -15.55 2.09 12.96
CA ASN A 139 -16.28 0.81 12.89
C ASN A 139 -16.06 0.14 11.51
N ASP A 140 -16.45 -1.12 11.41
CA ASP A 140 -16.30 -1.95 10.21
C ASP A 140 -17.13 -1.43 9.03
N GLU A 141 -18.30 -0.86 9.27
CA GLU A 141 -19.17 -0.27 8.23
C GLU A 141 -18.46 0.89 7.52
N THR A 142 -17.84 1.79 8.27
CA THR A 142 -17.05 2.91 7.73
C THR A 142 -15.84 2.40 6.94
N LEU A 143 -15.16 1.35 7.44
CA LEU A 143 -14.04 0.73 6.73
C LEU A 143 -14.52 0.18 5.37
N GLU A 144 -15.54 -0.66 5.37
CA GLU A 144 -16.07 -1.26 4.13
C GLU A 144 -16.60 -0.22 3.15
N TYR A 145 -17.29 0.81 3.63
CA TYR A 145 -17.73 1.93 2.79
C TYR A 145 -16.54 2.61 2.13
N THR A 146 -15.48 2.87 2.89
CA THR A 146 -14.28 3.54 2.38
C THR A 146 -13.54 2.66 1.36
N VAL A 147 -13.43 1.36 1.63
CA VAL A 147 -12.87 0.38 0.68
C VAL A 147 -13.64 0.39 -0.65
N ARG A 148 -14.99 0.39 -0.61
CA ARG A 148 -15.78 0.49 -1.84
C ARG A 148 -15.56 1.79 -2.60
N LYS A 149 -15.25 2.91 -1.92
CA LYS A 149 -14.90 4.17 -2.59
C LYS A 149 -13.55 4.11 -3.30
N VAL A 150 -12.55 3.45 -2.68
CA VAL A 150 -11.26 3.18 -3.33
C VAL A 150 -11.47 2.23 -4.51
N TYR A 151 -12.23 1.17 -4.31
CA TYR A 151 -12.53 0.18 -5.36
C TYR A 151 -13.27 0.80 -6.55
N ALA A 152 -14.18 1.74 -6.31
CA ALA A 152 -14.84 2.49 -7.38
C ALA A 152 -13.82 3.27 -8.24
N ALA A 153 -12.79 3.88 -7.63
CA ALA A 153 -11.73 4.53 -8.39
C ALA A 153 -10.92 3.53 -9.24
N LEU A 154 -10.69 2.31 -8.72
CA LEU A 154 -10.07 1.21 -9.49
C LEU A 154 -10.95 0.84 -10.70
N LYS A 155 -12.24 0.63 -10.50
CA LYS A 155 -13.18 0.29 -11.60
C LYS A 155 -13.28 1.40 -12.65
N GLU A 156 -13.40 2.66 -12.23
CA GLU A 156 -13.43 3.81 -13.13
C GLU A 156 -12.17 3.88 -13.99
N THR A 157 -11.00 3.59 -13.39
CA THR A 157 -9.71 3.59 -14.11
C THR A 157 -9.60 2.39 -15.04
N GLU A 158 -10.02 1.19 -14.64
CA GLU A 158 -10.09 0.03 -15.53
C GLU A 158 -10.91 0.33 -16.77
N HIS A 159 -12.11 0.85 -16.59
CA HIS A 159 -13.02 1.22 -17.67
C HIS A 159 -12.40 2.29 -18.61
N PHE A 160 -11.74 3.30 -18.04
CA PHE A 160 -11.03 4.32 -18.83
C PHE A 160 -9.92 3.71 -19.67
N MET A 161 -9.09 2.85 -19.07
CA MET A 161 -7.94 2.22 -19.75
C MET A 161 -8.40 1.21 -20.81
N ALA A 162 -9.43 0.42 -20.56
CA ALA A 162 -10.01 -0.51 -21.52
C ALA A 162 -10.56 0.19 -22.77
N ARG A 163 -11.10 1.39 -22.63
CA ARG A 163 -11.56 2.21 -23.77
C ARG A 163 -10.40 2.88 -24.52
N ARG A 164 -9.28 3.09 -23.87
CA ARG A 164 -8.11 3.77 -24.44
C ARG A 164 -7.15 2.81 -25.14
N TYR A 165 -7.04 1.58 -24.64
CA TYR A 165 -6.11 0.57 -25.12
C TYR A 165 -6.84 -0.74 -25.41
N ASN A 166 -6.98 -1.11 -26.68
CA ASN A 166 -7.80 -2.23 -27.14
C ASN A 166 -7.37 -3.61 -26.61
N TYR A 167 -6.13 -3.75 -26.12
CA TYR A 167 -5.65 -5.01 -25.54
C TYR A 167 -6.02 -5.17 -24.05
N ILE A 168 -6.51 -4.10 -23.41
CA ILE A 168 -6.91 -4.11 -22.01
C ILE A 168 -8.37 -4.56 -21.92
N GLY A 169 -8.59 -5.76 -21.39
CA GLY A 169 -9.93 -6.23 -21.02
C GLY A 169 -10.27 -5.85 -19.58
N GLU A 170 -11.54 -5.62 -19.29
CA GLU A 170 -12.04 -5.45 -17.92
C GLU A 170 -12.05 -6.81 -17.23
N ILE A 171 -11.41 -6.91 -16.05
CA ILE A 171 -11.27 -8.14 -15.26
C ILE A 171 -11.72 -7.99 -13.80
N LEU A 172 -11.88 -6.75 -13.33
CA LEU A 172 -12.38 -6.49 -11.98
C LEU A 172 -13.89 -6.73 -11.92
N PRO A 173 -14.41 -7.43 -10.90
CA PRO A 173 -15.84 -7.60 -10.70
C PRO A 173 -16.54 -6.27 -10.35
N ASP A 174 -17.86 -6.26 -10.37
CA ASP A 174 -18.65 -5.05 -10.08
C ASP A 174 -18.51 -4.59 -8.63
N ASP A 175 -18.31 -5.52 -7.68
CA ASP A 175 -18.05 -5.20 -6.27
C ASP A 175 -16.89 -6.06 -5.73
N ILE A 176 -16.22 -5.55 -4.72
CA ILE A 176 -15.15 -6.24 -4.00
C ILE A 176 -15.72 -7.19 -2.95
N THR A 177 -15.12 -8.36 -2.79
CA THR A 177 -15.53 -9.35 -1.78
C THR A 177 -14.74 -9.15 -0.49
N PHE A 178 -15.43 -9.03 0.65
CA PHE A 178 -14.81 -8.94 1.97
C PHE A 178 -14.67 -10.32 2.61
N ILE A 179 -13.56 -10.51 3.33
CA ILE A 179 -13.27 -11.69 4.14
C ILE A 179 -12.30 -11.28 5.25
N THR A 180 -12.42 -11.88 6.43
CA THR A 180 -11.42 -11.72 7.48
C THR A 180 -10.24 -12.67 7.27
N SER A 181 -9.08 -12.33 7.83
CA SER A 181 -7.90 -13.21 7.81
C SER A 181 -8.18 -14.57 8.48
N GLN A 182 -9.02 -14.61 9.51
CA GLN A 182 -9.43 -15.86 10.16
C GLN A 182 -10.36 -16.68 9.28
N GLU A 183 -11.40 -16.09 8.69
CA GLU A 183 -12.28 -16.82 7.76
C GLU A 183 -11.49 -17.41 6.58
N LEU A 184 -10.46 -16.68 6.12
CA LEU A 184 -9.59 -17.15 5.03
C LEU A 184 -8.72 -18.34 5.48
N GLU A 185 -8.24 -18.34 6.72
CA GLU A 185 -7.57 -19.50 7.32
C GLU A 185 -8.51 -20.70 7.46
N ASP A 186 -9.74 -20.48 7.95
CA ASP A 186 -10.74 -21.53 8.13
C ASP A 186 -11.14 -22.18 6.80
N LEU A 187 -11.16 -21.41 5.70
CA LEU A 187 -11.43 -21.93 4.35
C LEU A 187 -10.28 -22.76 3.77
N TYR A 188 -9.04 -22.41 4.11
CA TYR A 188 -7.84 -23.05 3.56
C TYR A 188 -6.80 -23.32 4.66
N PRO A 189 -7.11 -24.18 5.66
CA PRO A 189 -6.26 -24.36 6.85
C PRO A 189 -4.86 -24.90 6.53
N GLU A 190 -4.75 -25.69 5.47
CA GLU A 190 -3.47 -26.33 5.07
C GLU A 190 -2.59 -25.43 4.18
N CYS A 191 -3.06 -24.22 3.85
CA CYS A 191 -2.35 -23.31 2.96
C CYS A 191 -1.59 -22.25 3.74
N THR A 192 -0.46 -21.80 3.18
CA THR A 192 0.22 -20.59 3.64
C THR A 192 -0.65 -19.34 3.41
N PRO A 193 -0.43 -18.23 4.11
CA PRO A 193 -1.18 -16.98 3.88
C PRO A 193 -1.20 -16.55 2.42
N LYS A 194 -0.08 -16.59 1.71
CA LYS A 194 0.01 -16.20 0.30
C LYS A 194 -0.74 -17.16 -0.64
N GLU A 195 -0.75 -18.46 -0.34
CA GLU A 195 -1.59 -19.43 -1.08
C GLU A 195 -3.08 -19.20 -0.83
N ARG A 196 -3.49 -18.83 0.39
CA ARG A 196 -4.86 -18.44 0.72
C ARG A 196 -5.31 -17.22 -0.08
N GLU A 197 -4.48 -16.16 -0.10
CA GLU A 197 -4.71 -14.95 -0.91
C GLU A 197 -4.89 -15.30 -2.38
N TYR A 198 -3.96 -16.07 -2.95
CA TYR A 198 -3.99 -16.47 -4.35
C TYR A 198 -5.27 -17.25 -4.71
N ARG A 199 -5.60 -18.28 -3.93
CA ARG A 199 -6.78 -19.14 -4.21
C ARG A 199 -8.06 -18.34 -4.16
N TYR A 200 -8.21 -17.49 -3.15
CA TYR A 200 -9.43 -16.73 -2.96
C TYR A 200 -9.54 -15.57 -3.97
N ALA A 201 -8.44 -14.85 -4.21
CA ALA A 201 -8.40 -13.82 -5.25
C ALA A 201 -8.63 -14.39 -6.65
N LYS A 202 -8.08 -15.56 -6.96
CA LYS A 202 -8.33 -16.25 -8.24
C LYS A 202 -9.82 -16.58 -8.45
N GLN A 203 -10.53 -16.94 -7.38
CA GLN A 203 -11.96 -17.21 -7.40
C GLN A 203 -12.82 -15.96 -7.49
N LYS A 204 -12.52 -14.94 -6.63
CA LYS A 204 -13.34 -13.74 -6.45
C LYS A 204 -12.92 -12.56 -7.31
N LYS A 205 -11.73 -12.60 -7.90
CA LYS A 205 -11.06 -11.58 -8.73
C LYS A 205 -10.62 -10.32 -7.99
N ALA A 206 -11.39 -9.82 -7.04
CA ALA A 206 -11.02 -8.71 -6.15
C ALA A 206 -11.55 -8.99 -4.74
N ILE A 207 -10.66 -8.90 -3.75
CA ILE A 207 -10.96 -9.18 -2.35
C ILE A 207 -10.38 -8.09 -1.46
N PHE A 208 -11.02 -7.90 -0.30
CA PHE A 208 -10.48 -7.13 0.81
C PHE A 208 -10.34 -8.06 2.01
N ILE A 209 -9.09 -8.34 2.39
CA ILE A 209 -8.80 -9.20 3.54
C ILE A 209 -8.72 -8.31 4.77
N LYS A 210 -9.64 -8.50 5.72
CA LYS A 210 -9.74 -7.71 6.97
C LYS A 210 -8.92 -8.30 8.10
N GLN A 211 -8.61 -7.45 9.11
CA GLN A 211 -8.04 -7.84 10.40
C GLN A 211 -6.64 -8.45 10.29
N ILE A 212 -5.75 -7.78 9.57
CA ILE A 212 -4.35 -8.15 9.42
C ILE A 212 -3.53 -7.61 10.61
N GLY A 213 -2.54 -8.39 11.05
CA GLY A 213 -1.67 -8.09 12.20
C GLY A 213 -2.02 -8.87 13.47
N LYS A 214 -3.24 -9.43 13.56
CA LYS A 214 -3.67 -10.28 14.68
C LYS A 214 -3.09 -11.69 14.56
N THR A 215 -2.94 -12.35 15.71
CA THR A 215 -2.68 -13.79 15.77
C THR A 215 -3.97 -14.55 15.47
N LEU A 216 -3.92 -15.47 14.53
CA LEU A 216 -5.03 -16.33 14.13
C LEU A 216 -5.19 -17.54 15.07
N ALA A 217 -6.25 -18.33 14.88
CA ALA A 217 -6.53 -19.51 15.71
C ALA A 217 -5.41 -20.57 15.65
N SER A 218 -4.67 -20.65 14.56
CA SER A 218 -3.47 -21.50 14.41
C SER A 218 -2.29 -21.08 15.29
N GLY A 219 -2.29 -19.86 15.82
CA GLY A 219 -1.15 -19.24 16.51
C GLY A 219 -0.24 -18.43 15.61
N GLU A 220 -0.45 -18.47 14.30
CA GLU A 220 0.29 -17.70 13.29
C GLU A 220 -0.41 -16.36 13.00
N ARG A 221 0.28 -15.45 12.30
CA ARG A 221 -0.33 -14.25 11.73
C ARG A 221 -0.57 -14.45 10.24
N HIS A 222 -1.59 -13.81 9.72
CA HIS A 222 -1.80 -13.80 8.26
C HIS A 222 -0.66 -13.04 7.56
N ASP A 223 -0.36 -11.83 8.07
CA ASP A 223 0.78 -11.02 7.63
C ASP A 223 1.22 -10.08 8.76
N GLY A 224 2.42 -9.47 8.62
CA GLY A 224 2.92 -8.44 9.50
C GLY A 224 2.12 -7.14 9.37
N ARG A 225 2.04 -6.39 10.47
CA ARG A 225 1.47 -5.03 10.46
C ARG A 225 2.08 -4.23 11.60
N ALA A 226 2.62 -3.05 11.30
CA ALA A 226 3.13 -2.15 12.34
C ALA A 226 2.04 -1.82 13.35
N PRO A 227 2.39 -1.73 14.67
CA PRO A 227 1.40 -1.60 15.73
C PRO A 227 0.87 -0.17 15.93
N ASP A 228 1.46 0.83 15.27
CA ASP A 228 1.33 2.22 15.66
C ASP A 228 0.62 3.15 14.64
N TYR A 229 -0.04 2.57 13.62
CA TYR A 229 -0.89 3.36 12.74
C TYR A 229 -2.25 2.70 12.41
N ASP A 230 -2.32 1.46 11.92
CA ASP A 230 -3.60 0.78 11.66
C ASP A 230 -4.13 0.05 12.89
N ASP A 231 -5.43 0.19 13.18
CA ASP A 231 -6.10 -0.69 14.13
C ASP A 231 -6.26 -2.08 13.52
N TRP A 232 -5.64 -3.10 14.13
CA TRP A 232 -5.64 -4.48 13.62
C TRP A 232 -7.03 -5.12 13.58
N GLU A 233 -8.02 -4.52 14.25
CA GLU A 233 -9.43 -4.94 14.15
C GLU A 233 -10.14 -4.29 12.96
N LEU A 234 -9.63 -3.18 12.42
CA LEU A 234 -10.30 -2.29 11.47
C LEU A 234 -9.39 -1.93 10.28
N ASN A 235 -8.61 -2.87 9.79
CA ASN A 235 -7.71 -2.71 8.65
C ASN A 235 -7.87 -3.84 7.63
N GLY A 236 -7.15 -3.74 6.54
CA GLY A 236 -7.01 -4.80 5.55
C GLY A 236 -6.36 -4.33 4.27
N ASP A 237 -6.28 -5.28 3.32
CA ASP A 237 -5.61 -5.09 2.05
C ASP A 237 -6.54 -5.39 0.87
N ILE A 238 -6.52 -4.51 -0.14
CA ILE A 238 -7.16 -4.75 -1.44
C ILE A 238 -6.22 -5.61 -2.27
N ILE A 239 -6.64 -6.82 -2.56
CA ILE A 239 -5.89 -7.79 -3.35
C ILE A 239 -6.72 -8.17 -4.58
N VAL A 240 -6.09 -8.18 -5.74
CA VAL A 240 -6.70 -8.59 -6.99
C VAL A 240 -5.99 -9.80 -7.57
N TYR A 241 -6.73 -10.63 -8.30
CA TYR A 241 -6.11 -11.67 -9.13
C TYR A 241 -5.44 -11.04 -10.34
N TYR A 242 -4.16 -11.33 -10.51
CA TYR A 242 -3.36 -10.82 -11.63
C TYR A 242 -3.08 -11.92 -12.64
N PRO A 243 -3.82 -11.97 -13.77
CA PRO A 243 -3.75 -13.10 -14.71
C PRO A 243 -2.44 -13.17 -15.49
N VAL A 244 -1.67 -12.07 -15.63
CA VAL A 244 -0.39 -12.08 -16.35
C VAL A 244 0.62 -12.98 -15.68
N LEU A 245 0.69 -12.94 -14.34
CA LEU A 245 1.60 -13.77 -13.53
C LEU A 245 0.89 -14.93 -12.83
N ASP A 246 -0.40 -15.12 -13.06
CA ASP A 246 -1.25 -16.08 -12.32
C ASP A 246 -1.04 -16.00 -10.81
N THR A 247 -1.13 -14.79 -10.24
CA THR A 247 -0.87 -14.53 -8.81
C THR A 247 -1.89 -13.58 -8.18
N ALA A 248 -1.87 -13.48 -6.86
CA ALA A 248 -2.51 -12.42 -6.11
C ALA A 248 -1.61 -11.16 -6.13
N LEU A 249 -2.19 -10.00 -6.37
CA LEU A 249 -1.49 -8.71 -6.37
C LEU A 249 -2.16 -7.76 -5.39
N GLU A 250 -1.47 -7.40 -4.32
CA GLU A 250 -1.88 -6.36 -3.41
C GLU A 250 -1.73 -4.98 -4.06
N LEU A 251 -2.82 -4.23 -4.15
CA LEU A 251 -2.83 -2.88 -4.70
C LEU A 251 -2.85 -1.80 -3.63
N SER A 252 -3.42 -2.07 -2.47
CA SER A 252 -3.59 -1.10 -1.40
C SER A 252 -3.64 -1.77 -0.03
N SER A 253 -2.97 -1.16 0.93
CA SER A 253 -3.13 -1.43 2.34
C SER A 253 -3.79 -0.22 3.00
N MET A 254 -4.83 -0.42 3.83
CA MET A 254 -5.59 0.65 4.44
C MET A 254 -6.29 0.23 5.74
N GLY A 255 -6.65 1.20 6.56
CA GLY A 255 -7.38 0.93 7.79
C GLY A 255 -7.89 2.18 8.48
N ILE A 256 -8.82 1.98 9.40
CA ILE A 256 -9.11 2.96 10.44
C ILE A 256 -7.90 2.98 11.37
N ARG A 257 -7.43 4.19 11.67
CA ARG A 257 -6.19 4.34 12.43
C ARG A 257 -6.42 4.07 13.91
N VAL A 258 -5.38 3.62 14.60
CA VAL A 258 -5.42 3.39 16.04
C VAL A 258 -5.96 4.62 16.80
N ASP A 259 -6.78 4.37 17.81
CA ASP A 259 -7.05 5.30 18.89
C ASP A 259 -6.06 5.08 20.04
N GLU A 260 -6.23 5.81 21.12
CA GLU A 260 -5.37 5.75 22.30
C GLU A 260 -5.34 4.35 22.93
N ALA A 261 -6.48 3.65 22.92
CA ALA A 261 -6.62 2.31 23.50
C ALA A 261 -6.00 1.24 22.58
N ALA A 262 -6.30 1.32 21.28
CA ALA A 262 -5.74 0.40 20.29
C ALA A 262 -4.20 0.53 20.21
N LEU A 263 -3.67 1.78 20.22
CA LEU A 263 -2.22 2.00 20.23
C LEU A 263 -1.55 1.32 21.42
N LYS A 264 -2.03 1.57 22.64
CA LYS A 264 -1.45 0.95 23.86
C LYS A 264 -1.49 -0.57 23.79
N ARG A 265 -2.62 -1.13 23.38
CA ARG A 265 -2.79 -2.58 23.24
C ARG A 265 -1.83 -3.17 22.22
N GLN A 266 -1.72 -2.56 21.05
CA GLN A 266 -0.90 -3.08 19.95
C GLN A 266 0.61 -2.93 20.22
N LEU A 267 1.06 -1.82 20.84
CA LEU A 267 2.45 -1.68 21.26
C LEU A 267 2.85 -2.78 22.25
N ALA A 268 1.99 -3.08 23.24
CA ALA A 268 2.23 -4.17 24.19
C ALA A 268 2.26 -5.55 23.51
N LEU A 269 1.33 -5.83 22.58
CA LEU A 269 1.30 -7.08 21.83
C LEU A 269 2.52 -7.26 20.89
N ALA A 270 3.08 -6.15 20.44
CA ALA A 270 4.28 -6.13 19.59
C ALA A 270 5.59 -6.07 20.40
N GLY A 271 5.54 -5.89 21.74
CA GLY A 271 6.71 -5.79 22.62
C GLY A 271 7.58 -4.56 22.32
N CYS A 272 6.95 -3.43 21.99
CA CYS A 272 7.64 -2.17 21.64
C CYS A 272 6.99 -0.95 22.34
N GLU A 273 6.66 -1.09 23.63
CA GLU A 273 5.99 -0.07 24.43
C GLU A 273 6.81 1.24 24.53
N GLU A 274 8.13 1.16 24.40
CA GLU A 274 9.05 2.30 24.39
C GLU A 274 8.72 3.31 23.30
N ARG A 275 8.09 2.88 22.18
CA ARG A 275 7.64 3.78 21.10
C ARG A 275 6.59 4.79 21.56
N ALA A 276 5.89 4.52 22.69
CA ALA A 276 4.96 5.48 23.28
C ALA A 276 5.63 6.82 23.66
N GLU A 277 6.96 6.82 23.82
CA GLU A 277 7.75 8.01 24.15
C GLU A 277 8.13 8.88 22.95
N LEU A 278 7.86 8.46 21.71
CA LEU A 278 8.11 9.24 20.50
C LEU A 278 7.03 10.33 20.31
N ASP A 279 7.37 11.40 19.63
CA ASP A 279 6.53 12.60 19.52
C ASP A 279 5.13 12.32 18.93
N PHE A 280 5.05 11.52 17.86
CA PHE A 280 3.77 11.16 17.25
C PHE A 280 2.89 10.36 18.21
N GLN A 281 3.45 9.32 18.84
CA GLN A 281 2.73 8.45 19.74
C GLN A 281 2.27 9.20 21.00
N LYS A 282 3.09 10.10 21.55
CA LYS A 282 2.70 11.00 22.65
C LYS A 282 1.52 11.88 22.26
N SER A 283 1.57 12.52 21.10
CA SER A 283 0.46 13.36 20.63
C SER A 283 -0.84 12.57 20.44
N LEU A 284 -0.74 11.32 19.97
CA LEU A 284 -1.88 10.44 19.82
C LEU A 284 -2.46 10.05 21.18
N LEU A 285 -1.61 9.58 22.08
CA LEU A 285 -2.02 9.18 23.45
C LEU A 285 -2.58 10.35 24.27
N GLY A 286 -2.13 11.57 23.97
CA GLY A 286 -2.66 12.81 24.53
C GLY A 286 -4.01 13.26 23.95
N GLY A 287 -4.57 12.52 22.98
CA GLY A 287 -5.85 12.87 22.33
C GLY A 287 -5.76 14.10 21.43
N GLU A 288 -4.55 14.43 20.96
CA GLU A 288 -4.32 15.66 20.18
C GLU A 288 -4.56 15.47 18.67
N LEU A 289 -4.57 14.23 18.18
CA LEU A 289 -4.71 13.92 16.76
C LEU A 289 -6.14 13.54 16.41
N PRO A 290 -6.64 13.87 15.20
CA PRO A 290 -7.98 13.49 14.77
C PRO A 290 -8.09 11.96 14.62
N TYR A 291 -9.28 11.40 14.75
CA TYR A 291 -9.57 10.05 14.29
C TYR A 291 -9.60 10.04 12.77
N THR A 292 -9.04 8.99 12.17
CA THR A 292 -8.84 8.95 10.73
C THR A 292 -8.97 7.54 10.17
N VAL A 293 -9.27 7.48 8.87
CA VAL A 293 -9.11 6.31 8.00
C VAL A 293 -8.14 6.68 6.90
N GLY A 294 -7.24 5.78 6.56
CA GLY A 294 -6.25 6.08 5.52
C GLY A 294 -5.57 4.85 4.97
N GLY A 295 -4.75 5.04 3.95
CA GLY A 295 -4.05 3.95 3.28
C GLY A 295 -2.96 4.43 2.35
N GLY A 296 -2.25 3.46 1.80
CA GLY A 296 -1.31 3.62 0.69
C GLY A 296 -1.76 2.78 -0.50
N ILE A 297 -1.64 3.32 -1.70
CA ILE A 297 -1.97 2.64 -2.95
C ILE A 297 -0.74 2.67 -3.84
N GLY A 298 -0.20 1.50 -4.20
CA GLY A 298 1.02 1.39 -5.00
C GLY A 298 0.84 1.94 -6.42
N GLN A 299 1.48 3.05 -6.75
CA GLN A 299 1.36 3.69 -8.08
C GLN A 299 1.88 2.77 -9.18
N SER A 300 3.08 2.22 -9.01
CA SER A 300 3.68 1.31 -9.98
C SER A 300 2.91 -0.01 -10.08
N ARG A 301 2.40 -0.55 -8.96
CA ARG A 301 1.54 -1.76 -8.99
C ARG A 301 0.23 -1.53 -9.76
N ILE A 302 -0.40 -0.38 -9.60
CA ILE A 302 -1.59 0.03 -10.37
C ILE A 302 -1.26 0.12 -11.87
N CYS A 303 -0.13 0.74 -12.23
CA CYS A 303 0.32 0.80 -13.61
C CYS A 303 0.60 -0.59 -14.18
N MET A 304 1.32 -1.44 -13.44
CA MET A 304 1.59 -2.83 -13.81
C MET A 304 0.30 -3.61 -14.06
N PHE A 305 -0.67 -3.49 -13.15
CA PHE A 305 -1.97 -4.16 -13.24
C PHE A 305 -2.73 -3.78 -14.51
N TYR A 306 -2.94 -2.48 -14.75
CA TYR A 306 -3.71 -2.04 -15.92
C TYR A 306 -2.98 -2.25 -17.24
N LEU A 307 -1.66 -2.02 -17.28
CA LEU A 307 -0.88 -2.16 -18.51
C LEU A 307 -0.45 -3.59 -18.80
N ARG A 308 -0.89 -4.57 -17.97
CA ARG A 308 -0.65 -6.01 -18.16
C ARG A 308 0.84 -6.34 -18.27
N LYS A 309 1.65 -5.77 -17.37
CA LYS A 309 3.10 -5.94 -17.38
C LYS A 309 3.56 -7.15 -16.56
N ALA A 310 4.57 -7.86 -17.03
CA ALA A 310 5.11 -9.04 -16.35
C ALA A 310 6.07 -8.68 -15.20
N HIS A 311 6.68 -7.50 -15.24
CA HIS A 311 7.63 -7.06 -14.22
C HIS A 311 7.39 -5.59 -13.86
N ILE A 312 7.46 -5.26 -12.56
CA ILE A 312 7.24 -3.88 -12.08
C ILE A 312 8.25 -2.89 -12.69
N GLY A 313 9.45 -3.36 -13.03
CA GLY A 313 10.47 -2.58 -13.74
C GLY A 313 10.08 -2.12 -15.14
N GLU A 314 9.03 -2.69 -15.75
CA GLU A 314 8.49 -2.18 -17.00
C GLU A 314 7.68 -0.87 -16.84
N VAL A 315 7.33 -0.51 -15.61
CA VAL A 315 6.54 0.69 -15.25
C VAL A 315 7.20 1.55 -14.18
N GLN A 316 8.38 1.16 -13.72
CA GLN A 316 9.12 1.87 -12.69
C GLN A 316 10.62 1.83 -12.98
N SER A 317 11.22 3.00 -13.14
CA SER A 317 12.68 3.11 -13.23
C SER A 317 13.29 2.86 -11.84
N SER A 318 14.14 1.84 -11.73
CA SER A 318 14.82 1.44 -10.51
C SER A 318 16.15 0.75 -10.82
N ILE A 319 16.79 0.18 -9.79
CA ILE A 319 18.01 -0.63 -9.94
C ILE A 319 17.65 -2.09 -9.66
N TRP A 320 18.03 -2.96 -10.60
CA TRP A 320 17.76 -4.39 -10.53
C TRP A 320 19.06 -5.19 -10.52
N PRO A 321 19.08 -6.41 -9.96
CA PRO A 321 20.21 -7.33 -10.10
C PRO A 321 20.56 -7.57 -11.58
N ASN A 322 21.84 -7.69 -11.89
CA ASN A 322 22.28 -7.86 -13.29
C ASN A 322 21.63 -9.08 -13.96
N GLU A 323 21.47 -10.17 -13.21
CA GLU A 323 20.83 -11.40 -13.70
C GLU A 323 19.37 -11.15 -14.12
N VAL A 324 18.64 -10.33 -13.38
CA VAL A 324 17.26 -9.93 -13.71
C VAL A 324 17.22 -9.09 -14.97
N VAL A 325 18.17 -8.14 -15.13
CA VAL A 325 18.26 -7.29 -16.32
C VAL A 325 18.59 -8.13 -17.57
N GLU A 326 19.56 -9.04 -17.47
CA GLU A 326 19.98 -9.92 -18.57
C GLU A 326 18.85 -10.88 -18.96
N GLU A 327 18.18 -11.49 -18.00
CA GLU A 327 17.07 -12.42 -18.24
C GLU A 327 15.86 -11.71 -18.85
N ALA A 328 15.48 -10.55 -18.33
CA ALA A 328 14.42 -9.72 -18.89
C ALA A 328 14.72 -9.34 -20.35
N ALA A 329 15.94 -8.87 -20.64
CA ALA A 329 16.36 -8.50 -21.99
C ALA A 329 16.34 -9.70 -22.95
N ALA A 330 16.79 -10.89 -22.51
CA ALA A 330 16.78 -12.12 -23.31
C ALA A 330 15.34 -12.56 -23.68
N ASN A 331 14.34 -12.19 -22.87
CA ASN A 331 12.94 -12.47 -23.10
C ASN A 331 12.15 -11.30 -23.70
N GLY A 332 12.82 -10.22 -24.07
CA GLY A 332 12.21 -9.05 -24.69
C GLY A 332 11.33 -8.23 -23.74
N ILE A 333 11.60 -8.29 -22.43
CA ILE A 333 10.94 -7.48 -21.40
C ILE A 333 11.78 -6.23 -21.14
N PRO A 334 11.33 -5.04 -21.58
CA PRO A 334 12.09 -3.81 -21.39
C PRO A 334 11.90 -3.27 -19.97
N LEU A 335 12.96 -3.24 -19.18
CA LEU A 335 12.98 -2.54 -17.89
C LEU A 335 13.33 -1.06 -18.11
N LEU A 336 12.66 -0.13 -17.40
CA LEU A 336 12.85 1.33 -17.51
C LEU A 336 14.11 1.79 -16.79
#